data_43b734120aef8a4241b6c7c0b4a76b6f
#
_entry.id   43b734120aef8a4241b6c7c0b4a76b6f
#
_cell.length_a   1.000
_cell.length_b   1.000
_cell.length_c   1.000
_cell.angle_alpha   90.00
_cell.angle_beta   90.00
_cell.angle_gamma   90.00
#
_symmetry.space_group_name_H-M   'P 1'
#
loop_
_entity.id
_entity.type
_entity.pdbx_description
1 polymer ?
#
loop_
_entity_poly.entity_id
_entity_poly.type
_entity_poly.pdbx_seq_one_letter_code
_entity_poly.pdbx_strand_id
1 'polypeptide(L)'
;MSSEFAGKLGNLGINEQINMGLRLGARYYLGFLLISLIVDIPLALAGVMGDKSSSSILSFFLGIPLIALINPISKVAIIIAIIDITNGVKPTFRRAYSVVFSRFGAVIAASALWLISVAVGVLVLVIPGLFLLIAGQCIMGVVVTENLKGVAAFRRSWELVKPKFWSVLTIFLFVEITPGLLSAPISLLLSNFLGGGNGVWITAIIERAWSSPFVYAILAVMFLDLQAKNKESGS
;
A
#
# COMPACT_ATOMS: atom_id res chain seq x y z
N MET A 1 1.05 -24.48 -6.05
CA MET A 1 1.04 -23.02 -6.23
C MET A 1 1.87 -22.31 -5.16
N SER A 2 1.77 -22.67 -3.86
CA SER A 2 2.59 -22.05 -2.80
C SER A 2 4.08 -22.36 -2.96
N SER A 3 4.46 -23.62 -3.24
CA SER A 3 5.84 -24.04 -3.47
C SER A 3 6.43 -23.47 -4.79
N GLU A 4 5.63 -23.39 -5.85
CA GLU A 4 6.04 -22.79 -7.12
C GLU A 4 6.21 -21.28 -7.01
N PHE A 5 5.37 -20.62 -6.19
CA PHE A 5 5.50 -19.20 -5.88
C PHE A 5 6.78 -18.92 -5.11
N ALA A 6 7.03 -19.65 -4.03
CA ALA A 6 8.22 -19.47 -3.19
C ALA A 6 9.52 -19.71 -3.98
N GLY A 7 9.54 -20.66 -4.92
CA GLY A 7 10.72 -20.96 -5.74
C GLY A 7 11.05 -19.94 -6.83
N LYS A 8 10.14 -19.03 -7.16
CA LYS A 8 10.36 -17.96 -8.16
C LYS A 8 10.77 -16.63 -7.55
N LEU A 9 10.60 -16.44 -6.24
CA LEU A 9 10.96 -15.19 -5.57
C LEU A 9 12.48 -14.94 -5.64
N GLY A 10 12.84 -13.69 -5.81
CA GLY A 10 14.24 -13.21 -5.94
C GLY A 10 14.65 -12.89 -7.35
N ASN A 11 14.03 -13.51 -8.37
CA ASN A 11 14.39 -13.35 -9.79
C ASN A 11 13.23 -12.92 -10.70
N LEU A 12 12.13 -12.42 -10.13
CA LEU A 12 10.97 -12.00 -10.91
C LEU A 12 11.25 -10.72 -11.70
N GLY A 13 10.85 -10.72 -12.98
CA GLY A 13 10.76 -9.50 -13.77
C GLY A 13 9.57 -8.63 -13.38
N ILE A 14 9.56 -7.35 -13.80
CA ILE A 14 8.47 -6.40 -13.49
C ILE A 14 7.10 -6.96 -13.89
N ASN A 15 6.98 -7.47 -15.12
CA ASN A 15 5.72 -8.04 -15.64
C ASN A 15 5.29 -9.27 -14.85
N GLU A 16 6.23 -10.09 -14.38
CA GLU A 16 5.93 -11.27 -13.59
C GLU A 16 5.44 -10.90 -12.19
N GLN A 17 6.05 -9.90 -11.56
CA GLN A 17 5.59 -9.36 -10.25
C GLN A 17 4.16 -8.81 -10.35
N ILE A 18 3.87 -8.03 -11.39
CA ILE A 18 2.53 -7.49 -11.64
C ILE A 18 1.52 -8.61 -11.89
N ASN A 19 1.81 -9.52 -12.82
CA ASN A 19 0.91 -10.64 -13.15
C ASN A 19 0.66 -11.56 -11.96
N MET A 20 1.68 -11.82 -11.16
CA MET A 20 1.55 -12.63 -9.95
C MET A 20 0.70 -11.93 -8.88
N GLY A 21 0.91 -10.64 -8.66
CA GLY A 21 0.08 -9.83 -7.78
C GLY A 21 -1.38 -9.77 -8.23
N LEU A 22 -1.64 -9.58 -9.53
CA LEU A 22 -2.99 -9.61 -10.10
C LEU A 22 -3.66 -10.97 -9.91
N ARG A 23 -2.97 -12.08 -10.15
CA ARG A 23 -3.51 -13.44 -9.94
C ARG A 23 -3.84 -13.70 -8.48
N LEU A 24 -2.98 -13.28 -7.55
CA LEU A 24 -3.24 -13.40 -6.12
C LEU A 24 -4.41 -12.51 -5.69
N GLY A 25 -4.42 -11.26 -6.13
CA GLY A 25 -5.52 -10.33 -5.89
C GLY A 25 -6.86 -10.86 -6.40
N ALA A 26 -6.91 -11.42 -7.62
CA ALA A 26 -8.12 -12.02 -8.18
C ALA A 26 -8.56 -13.27 -7.43
N ARG A 27 -7.63 -14.17 -7.10
CA ARG A 27 -7.93 -15.44 -6.43
C ARG A 27 -8.44 -15.26 -5.00
N TYR A 28 -7.89 -14.30 -4.26
CA TYR A 28 -8.25 -14.02 -2.88
C TYR A 28 -9.00 -12.68 -2.74
N TYR A 29 -9.65 -12.25 -3.83
CA TYR A 29 -10.27 -10.93 -3.93
C TYR A 29 -11.19 -10.60 -2.76
N LEU A 30 -12.15 -11.47 -2.44
CA LEU A 30 -13.09 -11.24 -1.35
C LEU A 30 -12.40 -11.13 0.01
N GLY A 31 -11.37 -11.96 0.26
CA GLY A 31 -10.60 -11.90 1.50
C GLY A 31 -9.84 -10.58 1.64
N PHE A 32 -9.15 -10.15 0.58
CA PHE A 32 -8.39 -8.90 0.58
C PHE A 32 -9.31 -7.67 0.57
N LEU A 33 -10.46 -7.75 -0.11
CA LEU A 33 -11.50 -6.73 -0.08
C LEU A 33 -12.02 -6.53 1.35
N LEU A 34 -12.38 -7.60 2.05
CA LEU A 34 -12.84 -7.52 3.43
C LEU A 34 -11.77 -6.95 4.37
N ILE A 35 -10.50 -7.28 4.13
CA ILE A 35 -9.37 -6.70 4.86
C ILE A 35 -9.29 -5.19 4.60
N SER A 36 -9.36 -4.73 3.36
CA SER A 36 -9.23 -3.30 3.06
C SER A 36 -10.44 -2.49 3.53
N LEU A 37 -11.66 -3.00 3.39
CA LEU A 37 -12.90 -2.29 3.75
C LEU A 37 -12.96 -1.85 5.22
N ILE A 38 -12.34 -2.59 6.13
CA ILE A 38 -12.29 -2.19 7.56
C ILE A 38 -11.63 -0.83 7.76
N VAL A 39 -10.64 -0.52 6.94
CA VAL A 39 -9.94 0.77 6.99
C VAL A 39 -10.58 1.77 6.04
N ASP A 40 -10.97 1.32 4.86
CA ASP A 40 -11.46 2.20 3.81
C ASP A 40 -12.85 2.78 4.14
N ILE A 41 -13.75 2.03 4.80
CA ILE A 41 -15.08 2.52 5.17
C ILE A 41 -15.02 3.67 6.18
N PRO A 42 -14.36 3.54 7.35
CA PRO A 42 -14.25 4.65 8.29
C PRO A 42 -13.59 5.90 7.67
N LEU A 43 -12.59 5.68 6.83
CA LEU A 43 -11.87 6.76 6.16
C LEU A 43 -12.76 7.50 5.15
N ALA A 44 -13.55 6.76 4.40
CA ALA A 44 -14.52 7.30 3.46
C ALA A 44 -15.63 8.10 4.17
N LEU A 45 -16.17 7.57 5.27
CA LEU A 45 -17.16 8.27 6.10
C LEU A 45 -16.58 9.58 6.67
N ALA A 46 -15.35 9.56 7.15
CA ALA A 46 -14.66 10.76 7.63
C ALA A 46 -14.52 11.81 6.51
N GLY A 47 -14.22 11.40 5.27
CA GLY A 47 -14.17 12.28 4.10
C GLY A 47 -15.52 12.94 3.79
N VAL A 48 -16.58 12.15 3.73
CA VAL A 48 -17.95 12.66 3.46
C VAL A 48 -18.43 13.63 4.56
N MET A 49 -18.09 13.36 5.82
CA MET A 49 -18.47 14.23 6.95
C MET A 49 -17.64 15.53 6.98
N GLY A 50 -16.36 15.47 6.58
CA GLY A 50 -15.46 16.63 6.56
C GLY A 50 -15.83 17.68 5.52
N ASP A 51 -16.37 17.28 4.40
CA ASP A 51 -16.70 18.19 3.27
C ASP A 51 -17.81 19.20 3.60
N LYS A 52 -18.63 18.92 4.62
CA LYS A 52 -19.75 19.78 5.03
C LYS A 52 -19.40 20.86 6.06
N SER A 53 -18.26 20.80 6.71
CA SER A 53 -17.98 21.57 7.92
C SER A 53 -16.69 22.37 7.97
N SER A 54 -15.76 22.18 7.05
CA SER A 54 -14.45 22.84 7.15
C SER A 54 -14.00 23.52 5.86
N SER A 55 -13.26 24.64 6.03
CA SER A 55 -12.54 25.28 4.93
C SER A 55 -11.64 24.24 4.25
N SER A 56 -11.60 24.25 2.92
CA SER A 56 -10.84 23.32 2.07
C SER A 56 -9.38 23.12 2.51
N ILE A 57 -8.79 24.15 3.11
CA ILE A 57 -7.40 24.14 3.61
C ILE A 57 -7.24 23.23 4.83
N LEU A 58 -8.15 23.30 5.81
CA LEU A 58 -8.06 22.48 7.02
C LEU A 58 -8.28 20.99 6.71
N SER A 59 -9.23 20.68 5.84
CA SER A 59 -9.47 19.30 5.36
C SER A 59 -8.27 18.72 4.63
N PHE A 60 -7.55 19.54 3.86
CA PHE A 60 -6.32 19.13 3.17
C PHE A 60 -5.19 18.83 4.17
N PHE A 61 -4.95 19.73 5.12
CA PHE A 61 -3.85 19.58 6.08
C PHE A 61 -4.07 18.47 7.13
N LEU A 62 -5.30 18.15 7.48
CA LEU A 62 -5.62 17.08 8.44
C LEU A 62 -5.98 15.76 7.76
N GLY A 63 -6.68 15.80 6.63
CA GLY A 63 -7.18 14.63 5.92
C GLY A 63 -6.05 13.79 5.31
N ILE A 64 -5.14 14.40 4.56
CA ILE A 64 -4.02 13.70 3.91
C ILE A 64 -3.12 12.97 4.91
N PRO A 65 -2.63 13.61 6.00
CA PRO A 65 -1.83 12.92 7.01
C PRO A 65 -2.59 11.77 7.69
N LEU A 66 -3.88 11.96 7.99
CA LEU A 66 -4.69 10.93 8.61
C LEU A 66 -4.84 9.70 7.70
N ILE A 67 -5.12 9.93 6.43
CA ILE A 67 -5.19 8.88 5.40
C ILE A 67 -3.85 8.15 5.29
N ALA A 68 -2.75 8.88 5.21
CA ALA A 68 -1.40 8.33 5.09
C ALA A 68 -0.98 7.50 6.32
N LEU A 69 -1.50 7.81 7.50
CA LEU A 69 -1.23 7.05 8.74
C LEU A 69 -2.08 5.78 8.85
N ILE A 70 -3.30 5.79 8.34
CA ILE A 70 -4.26 4.69 8.51
C ILE A 70 -4.16 3.67 7.36
N ASN A 71 -3.95 4.09 6.12
CA ASN A 71 -3.82 3.19 4.96
C ASN A 71 -2.79 2.06 5.12
N PRO A 72 -1.61 2.27 5.76
CA PRO A 72 -0.65 1.20 5.98
C PRO A 72 -1.18 -0.01 6.75
N ILE A 73 -2.24 0.15 7.52
CA ILE A 73 -2.88 -0.95 8.27
C ILE A 73 -3.38 -2.03 7.31
N SER A 74 -4.15 -1.66 6.28
CA SER A 74 -4.63 -2.60 5.24
C SER A 74 -3.47 -3.18 4.44
N LYS A 75 -2.48 -2.37 4.07
CA LYS A 75 -1.28 -2.82 3.35
C LYS A 75 -0.55 -3.91 4.14
N VAL A 76 -0.32 -3.70 5.43
CA VAL A 76 0.34 -4.66 6.33
C VAL A 76 -0.48 -5.94 6.45
N ALA A 77 -1.80 -5.84 6.64
CA ALA A 77 -2.66 -7.00 6.78
C ALA A 77 -2.66 -7.88 5.51
N ILE A 78 -2.64 -7.28 4.32
CA ILE A 78 -2.55 -8.02 3.06
C ILE A 78 -1.16 -8.61 2.86
N ILE A 79 -0.07 -7.92 3.23
CA ILE A 79 1.29 -8.50 3.21
C ILE A 79 1.33 -9.77 4.05
N ILE A 80 0.78 -9.74 5.28
CA ILE A 80 0.73 -10.91 6.16
C ILE A 80 -0.07 -12.05 5.52
N ALA A 81 -1.24 -11.74 4.95
CA ALA A 81 -2.07 -12.73 4.28
C ALA A 81 -1.33 -13.39 3.10
N ILE A 82 -0.53 -12.64 2.34
CA ILE A 82 0.28 -13.18 1.24
C ILE A 82 1.44 -14.02 1.77
N ILE A 83 2.10 -13.61 2.85
CA ILE A 83 3.12 -14.42 3.52
C ILE A 83 2.52 -15.76 4.00
N ASP A 84 1.32 -15.74 4.56
CA ASP A 84 0.62 -16.99 4.95
C ASP A 84 0.37 -17.89 3.74
N ILE A 85 -0.07 -17.33 2.61
CA ILE A 85 -0.27 -18.06 1.35
C ILE A 85 1.04 -18.66 0.85
N THR A 86 2.16 -17.93 0.88
CA THR A 86 3.48 -18.44 0.46
C THR A 86 3.94 -19.60 1.32
N ASN A 87 3.61 -19.57 2.62
CA ASN A 87 3.92 -20.63 3.57
C ASN A 87 2.91 -21.78 3.54
N GLY A 88 1.95 -21.78 2.60
CA GLY A 88 0.93 -22.81 2.47
C GLY A 88 -0.18 -22.76 3.54
N VAL A 89 -0.22 -21.70 4.33
CA VAL A 89 -1.25 -21.47 5.36
C VAL A 89 -2.44 -20.73 4.73
N LYS A 90 -3.66 -21.14 5.08
CA LYS A 90 -4.86 -20.39 4.63
C LYS A 90 -4.87 -19.01 5.28
N PRO A 91 -4.94 -17.92 4.48
CA PRO A 91 -4.99 -16.57 5.03
C PRO A 91 -6.27 -16.41 5.84
N THR A 92 -6.12 -15.94 7.08
CA THR A 92 -7.24 -15.69 7.98
C THR A 92 -7.23 -14.23 8.39
N PHE A 93 -8.36 -13.57 8.23
CA PHE A 93 -8.61 -12.20 8.65
C PHE A 93 -8.14 -11.92 10.08
N ARG A 94 -8.54 -12.79 11.03
CA ARG A 94 -8.18 -12.65 12.45
C ARG A 94 -6.66 -12.65 12.67
N ARG A 95 -5.91 -13.50 11.96
CA ARG A 95 -4.45 -13.58 12.08
C ARG A 95 -3.79 -12.33 11.50
N ALA A 96 -4.22 -11.89 10.31
CA ALA A 96 -3.68 -10.69 9.68
C ALA A 96 -3.79 -9.48 10.60
N TYR A 97 -4.98 -9.22 11.13
CA TYR A 97 -5.20 -8.09 12.04
C TYR A 97 -4.58 -8.27 13.43
N SER A 98 -4.53 -9.48 13.98
CA SER A 98 -3.81 -9.73 15.23
C SER A 98 -2.35 -9.31 15.14
N VAL A 99 -1.66 -9.62 14.04
CA VAL A 99 -0.27 -9.21 13.81
C VAL A 99 -0.18 -7.69 13.62
N VAL A 100 -1.10 -7.08 12.89
CA VAL A 100 -1.15 -5.61 12.73
C VAL A 100 -1.28 -4.93 14.08
N PHE A 101 -2.23 -5.37 14.92
CA PHE A 101 -2.46 -4.76 16.24
C PHE A 101 -1.31 -5.00 17.19
N SER A 102 -0.64 -6.17 17.16
CA SER A 102 0.56 -6.42 17.98
C SER A 102 1.73 -5.50 17.63
N ARG A 103 1.76 -4.96 16.41
CA ARG A 103 2.81 -4.05 15.91
C ARG A 103 2.29 -2.65 15.57
N PHE A 104 1.09 -2.32 16.04
CA PHE A 104 0.41 -1.09 15.69
C PHE A 104 1.27 0.16 15.87
N GLY A 105 1.92 0.30 17.04
CA GLY A 105 2.81 1.43 17.32
C GLY A 105 4.00 1.52 16.34
N ALA A 106 4.57 0.38 15.93
CA ALA A 106 5.66 0.35 14.96
C ALA A 106 5.19 0.75 13.55
N VAL A 107 4.00 0.29 13.14
CA VAL A 107 3.39 0.65 11.86
C VAL A 107 3.10 2.15 11.79
N ILE A 108 2.46 2.70 12.82
CA ILE A 108 2.16 4.14 12.90
C ILE A 108 3.44 4.98 12.93
N ALA A 109 4.43 4.59 13.73
CA ALA A 109 5.70 5.32 13.81
C ALA A 109 6.45 5.30 12.46
N ALA A 110 6.46 4.16 11.76
CA ALA A 110 7.07 4.04 10.44
C ALA A 110 6.31 4.86 9.38
N SER A 111 4.96 4.86 9.44
CA SER A 111 4.12 5.69 8.56
C SER A 111 4.36 7.19 8.78
N ALA A 112 4.41 7.62 10.04
CA ALA A 112 4.67 9.01 10.39
C ALA A 112 6.07 9.46 9.93
N LEU A 113 7.10 8.63 10.19
CA LEU A 113 8.46 8.92 9.74
C LEU A 113 8.54 9.03 8.21
N TRP A 114 7.92 8.09 7.49
CA TRP A 114 7.88 8.13 6.04
C TRP A 114 7.16 9.37 5.52
N LEU A 115 5.99 9.70 6.07
CA LEU A 115 5.23 10.89 5.70
C LEU A 115 6.03 12.18 5.91
N ILE A 116 6.67 12.33 7.09
CA ILE A 116 7.51 13.49 7.40
C ILE A 116 8.71 13.55 6.44
N SER A 117 9.37 12.42 6.19
CA SER A 117 10.50 12.35 5.27
C SER A 117 10.12 12.77 3.86
N VAL A 118 8.98 12.30 3.34
CA VAL A 118 8.46 12.69 2.03
C VAL A 118 8.09 14.17 2.00
N ALA A 119 7.38 14.67 3.02
CA ALA A 119 6.99 16.07 3.11
C ALA A 119 8.20 17.01 3.10
N VAL A 120 9.21 16.72 3.93
CA VAL A 120 10.47 17.49 3.97
C VAL A 120 11.21 17.37 2.63
N GLY A 121 11.27 16.17 2.06
CA GLY A 121 11.93 15.95 0.76
C GLY A 121 11.29 16.76 -0.37
N VAL A 122 9.96 16.81 -0.42
CA VAL A 122 9.21 17.63 -1.42
C VAL A 122 9.39 19.12 -1.19
N LEU A 123 9.42 19.57 0.08
CA LEU A 123 9.65 20.99 0.43
C LEU A 123 11.05 21.47 0.04
N VAL A 124 12.07 20.60 0.16
CA VAL A 124 13.46 20.96 -0.20
C VAL A 124 13.62 20.92 -1.71
N LEU A 125 13.22 19.84 -2.35
CA LEU A 125 13.22 19.63 -3.81
C LEU A 125 12.31 18.45 -4.15
N VAL A 126 11.55 18.57 -5.22
CA VAL A 126 10.61 17.51 -5.69
C VAL A 126 11.33 16.18 -5.93
N ILE A 127 12.54 16.21 -6.50
CA ILE A 127 13.31 15.01 -6.83
C ILE A 127 13.69 14.19 -5.57
N PRO A 128 14.32 14.77 -4.51
CA PRO A 128 14.55 14.03 -3.26
C PRO A 128 13.27 13.51 -2.62
N GLY A 129 12.17 14.27 -2.67
CA GLY A 129 10.87 13.82 -2.18
C GLY A 129 10.39 12.56 -2.89
N LEU A 130 10.52 12.48 -4.22
CA LEU A 130 10.19 11.29 -4.99
C LEU A 130 11.07 10.09 -4.63
N PHE A 131 12.37 10.31 -4.41
CA PHE A 131 13.28 9.25 -3.93
C PHE A 131 12.85 8.69 -2.57
N LEU A 132 12.49 9.55 -1.61
CA LEU A 132 12.03 9.13 -0.29
C LEU A 132 10.67 8.42 -0.34
N LEU A 133 9.79 8.85 -1.25
CA LEU A 133 8.51 8.20 -1.49
C LEU A 133 8.70 6.75 -1.96
N ILE A 134 9.58 6.52 -2.93
CA ILE A 134 9.89 5.18 -3.45
C ILE A 134 10.67 4.36 -2.42
N ALA A 135 11.61 4.96 -1.71
CA ALA A 135 12.38 4.31 -0.63
C ALA A 135 11.48 3.73 0.46
N GLY A 136 10.36 4.38 0.76
CA GLY A 136 9.41 3.96 1.78
C GLY A 136 8.44 2.87 1.35
N GLN A 137 8.42 2.43 0.08
CA GLN A 137 7.44 1.45 -0.39
C GLN A 137 7.53 0.08 0.31
N CYS A 138 8.73 -0.34 0.70
CA CYS A 138 8.97 -1.60 1.41
C CYS A 138 8.92 -1.47 2.95
N ILE A 139 8.80 -0.27 3.50
CA ILE A 139 8.93 -0.02 4.96
C ILE A 139 7.93 -0.85 5.79
N MET A 140 6.69 -0.99 5.31
CA MET A 140 5.66 -1.76 6.00
C MET A 140 5.97 -3.26 6.02
N GLY A 141 6.49 -3.79 4.91
CA GLY A 141 6.97 -5.16 4.84
C GLY A 141 8.10 -5.41 5.82
N VAL A 142 9.10 -4.54 5.87
CA VAL A 142 10.24 -4.61 6.79
C VAL A 142 9.80 -4.58 8.26
N VAL A 143 8.90 -3.67 8.64
CA VAL A 143 8.36 -3.59 10.02
C VAL A 143 7.74 -4.91 10.44
N VAL A 144 7.04 -5.59 9.53
CA VAL A 144 6.30 -6.81 9.86
C VAL A 144 7.17 -8.07 9.80
N THR A 145 8.07 -8.16 8.83
CA THR A 145 8.89 -9.37 8.64
C THR A 145 10.19 -9.34 9.43
N GLU A 146 10.84 -8.19 9.51
CA GLU A 146 12.16 -8.05 10.15
C GLU A 146 12.08 -7.43 11.56
N ASN A 147 10.88 -7.05 12.02
CA ASN A 147 10.63 -6.44 13.35
C ASN A 147 11.44 -5.16 13.61
N LEU A 148 11.83 -4.45 12.56
CA LEU A 148 12.54 -3.18 12.66
C LEU A 148 11.54 -2.04 12.87
N LYS A 149 11.99 -0.95 13.50
CA LYS A 149 11.15 0.22 13.85
C LYS A 149 11.83 1.52 13.42
N GLY A 150 11.01 2.53 13.13
CA GLY A 150 11.47 3.90 12.89
C GLY A 150 12.54 3.99 11.80
N VAL A 151 13.63 4.68 12.07
CA VAL A 151 14.73 4.93 11.12
C VAL A 151 15.40 3.65 10.62
N ALA A 152 15.52 2.62 11.48
CA ALA A 152 16.10 1.34 11.08
C ALA A 152 15.24 0.65 10.01
N ALA A 153 13.91 0.67 10.15
CA ALA A 153 13.00 0.14 9.13
C ALA A 153 13.07 0.93 7.82
N PHE A 154 13.18 2.27 7.90
CA PHE A 154 13.33 3.12 6.71
C PHE A 154 14.66 2.84 5.98
N ARG A 155 15.78 2.78 6.71
CA ARG A 155 17.10 2.47 6.15
C ARG A 155 17.09 1.10 5.47
N ARG A 156 16.51 0.10 6.11
CA ARG A 156 16.38 -1.26 5.56
C ARG A 156 15.51 -1.29 4.31
N SER A 157 14.40 -0.55 4.29
CA SER A 157 13.56 -0.37 3.10
C SER A 157 14.36 0.23 1.94
N TRP A 158 15.18 1.25 2.19
CA TRP A 158 16.06 1.84 1.18
C TRP A 158 17.09 0.84 0.65
N GLU A 159 17.73 0.06 1.51
CA GLU A 159 18.69 -0.98 1.10
C GLU A 159 18.05 -2.01 0.16
N LEU A 160 16.79 -2.38 0.39
CA LEU A 160 16.04 -3.28 -0.49
C LEU A 160 15.68 -2.63 -1.84
N VAL A 161 15.28 -1.37 -1.83
CA VAL A 161 14.81 -0.65 -3.02
C VAL A 161 15.96 -0.18 -3.92
N LYS A 162 17.07 0.30 -3.32
CA LYS A 162 18.19 0.92 -4.04
C LYS A 162 18.67 0.11 -5.24
N PRO A 163 18.94 -1.21 -5.17
CA PRO A 163 19.47 -1.97 -6.30
C PRO A 163 18.47 -2.15 -7.45
N LYS A 164 17.18 -2.04 -7.19
CA LYS A 164 16.08 -2.18 -8.17
C LYS A 164 15.19 -0.93 -8.23
N PHE A 165 15.73 0.23 -7.96
CA PHE A 165 14.97 1.49 -7.84
C PHE A 165 14.01 1.71 -9.02
N TRP A 166 14.47 1.58 -10.26
CA TRP A 166 13.66 1.78 -11.46
C TRP A 166 12.51 0.77 -11.59
N SER A 167 12.75 -0.48 -11.19
CA SER A 167 11.69 -1.49 -11.17
C SER A 167 10.61 -1.16 -10.15
N VAL A 168 11.02 -0.76 -8.94
CA VAL A 168 10.08 -0.34 -7.89
C VAL A 168 9.31 0.91 -8.31
N LEU A 169 9.97 1.89 -8.91
CA LEU A 169 9.32 3.09 -9.46
C LEU A 169 8.27 2.72 -10.51
N THR A 170 8.62 1.85 -11.46
CA THR A 170 7.67 1.42 -12.51
C THR A 170 6.45 0.72 -11.92
N ILE A 171 6.64 -0.20 -10.98
CA ILE A 171 5.52 -0.89 -10.32
C ILE A 171 4.70 0.10 -9.51
N PHE A 172 5.34 1.01 -8.77
CA PHE A 172 4.65 2.04 -8.01
C PHE A 172 3.78 2.92 -8.91
N LEU A 173 4.33 3.44 -10.01
CA LEU A 173 3.56 4.24 -10.97
C LEU A 173 2.40 3.45 -11.57
N PHE A 174 2.63 2.17 -11.89
CA PHE A 174 1.58 1.31 -12.40
C PHE A 174 0.42 1.15 -11.42
N VAL A 175 0.69 0.85 -10.16
CA VAL A 175 -0.35 0.61 -9.15
C VAL A 175 -1.05 1.87 -8.69
N GLU A 176 -0.42 3.05 -8.79
CA GLU A 176 -1.03 4.34 -8.43
C GLU A 176 -1.84 4.95 -9.59
N ILE A 177 -1.34 4.83 -10.83
CA ILE A 177 -1.96 5.49 -11.98
C ILE A 177 -3.11 4.66 -12.56
N THR A 178 -2.94 3.33 -12.66
CA THR A 178 -3.89 2.45 -13.35
C THR A 178 -5.30 2.50 -12.74
N PRO A 179 -5.50 2.38 -11.42
CA PRO A 179 -6.83 2.48 -10.82
C PRO A 179 -7.51 3.82 -11.10
N GLY A 180 -6.78 4.93 -10.93
CA GLY A 180 -7.31 6.26 -11.20
C GLY A 180 -7.74 6.46 -12.66
N LEU A 181 -6.95 5.97 -13.63
CA LEU A 181 -7.31 6.01 -15.04
C LEU A 181 -8.57 5.19 -15.36
N LEU A 182 -8.71 4.02 -14.76
CA LEU A 182 -9.86 3.14 -14.96
C LEU A 182 -11.13 3.68 -14.31
N SER A 183 -11.00 4.35 -13.16
CA SER A 183 -12.13 4.94 -12.44
C SER A 183 -12.54 6.33 -12.95
N ALA A 184 -11.67 7.04 -13.68
CA ALA A 184 -11.92 8.40 -14.15
C ALA A 184 -13.26 8.57 -14.92
N PRO A 185 -13.66 7.71 -15.87
CA PRO A 185 -14.94 7.86 -16.57
C PRO A 185 -16.14 7.72 -15.61
N ILE A 186 -16.06 6.78 -14.66
CA ILE A 186 -17.10 6.55 -13.65
C ILE A 186 -17.19 7.74 -12.72
N SER A 187 -16.06 8.29 -12.32
CA SER A 187 -15.95 9.48 -11.47
C SER A 187 -16.62 10.69 -12.11
N LEU A 188 -16.37 10.94 -13.39
CA LEU A 188 -16.99 12.03 -14.14
C LEU A 188 -18.51 11.86 -14.24
N LEU A 189 -19.00 10.64 -14.49
CA LEU A 189 -20.44 10.38 -14.54
C LEU A 189 -21.09 10.60 -13.18
N LEU A 190 -20.58 9.98 -12.12
CA LEU A 190 -21.14 10.06 -10.77
C LEU A 190 -21.09 11.49 -10.19
N SER A 191 -20.04 12.26 -10.45
CA SER A 191 -19.93 13.65 -10.00
C SER A 191 -21.01 14.53 -10.62
N ASN A 192 -21.39 14.28 -11.88
CA ASN A 192 -22.47 15.00 -12.56
C ASN A 192 -23.86 14.63 -12.01
N PHE A 193 -24.09 13.35 -11.64
CA PHE A 193 -25.38 12.88 -11.13
C PHE A 193 -25.63 13.20 -9.66
N LEU A 194 -24.59 13.12 -8.81
CA LEU A 194 -24.71 13.20 -7.35
C LEU A 194 -24.37 14.58 -6.77
N GLY A 195 -23.96 15.53 -7.63
CA GLY A 195 -23.47 16.83 -7.21
C GLY A 195 -22.02 16.77 -6.70
N GLY A 196 -21.20 17.69 -7.18
CA GLY A 196 -19.72 17.72 -7.13
C GLY A 196 -19.03 17.05 -5.94
N GLY A 197 -19.27 17.48 -4.70
CA GLY A 197 -18.54 16.97 -3.54
C GLY A 197 -18.88 15.51 -3.19
N ASN A 198 -20.15 15.16 -3.09
CA ASN A 198 -20.57 13.79 -2.72
C ASN A 198 -20.19 12.76 -3.78
N GLY A 199 -20.25 13.13 -5.06
CA GLY A 199 -19.85 12.26 -6.18
C GLY A 199 -18.39 11.86 -6.12
N VAL A 200 -17.49 12.80 -5.78
CA VAL A 200 -16.05 12.55 -5.69
C VAL A 200 -15.73 11.56 -4.56
N TRP A 201 -16.34 11.69 -3.39
CA TRP A 201 -16.09 10.76 -2.27
C TRP A 201 -16.62 9.36 -2.54
N ILE A 202 -17.82 9.23 -3.12
CA ILE A 202 -18.39 7.94 -3.48
C ILE A 202 -17.52 7.21 -4.52
N THR A 203 -17.03 7.92 -5.53
CA THR A 203 -16.12 7.34 -6.52
C THR A 203 -14.79 6.92 -5.91
N ALA A 204 -14.22 7.71 -5.01
CA ALA A 204 -12.99 7.33 -4.32
C ALA A 204 -13.16 6.06 -3.45
N ILE A 205 -14.33 5.86 -2.82
CA ILE A 205 -14.66 4.64 -2.08
C ILE A 205 -14.74 3.44 -3.03
N ILE A 206 -15.49 3.58 -4.13
CA ILE A 206 -15.65 2.52 -5.13
C ILE A 206 -14.29 2.15 -5.73
N GLU A 207 -13.49 3.14 -6.11
CA GLU A 207 -12.16 2.92 -6.65
C GLU A 207 -11.27 2.14 -5.68
N ARG A 208 -11.19 2.56 -4.43
CA ARG A 208 -10.43 1.85 -3.40
C ARG A 208 -10.95 0.44 -3.18
N ALA A 209 -12.25 0.26 -3.06
CA ALA A 209 -12.84 -1.04 -2.81
C ALA A 209 -12.46 -2.07 -3.90
N TRP A 210 -12.49 -1.71 -5.18
CA TRP A 210 -12.16 -2.66 -6.23
C TRP A 210 -10.65 -2.78 -6.48
N SER A 211 -9.86 -1.72 -6.30
CA SER A 211 -8.44 -1.68 -6.67
C SER A 211 -7.51 -2.16 -5.55
N SER A 212 -7.83 -1.89 -4.28
CA SER A 212 -6.93 -2.16 -3.15
C SER A 212 -6.47 -3.62 -3.05
N PRO A 213 -7.30 -4.66 -3.33
CA PRO A 213 -6.84 -6.04 -3.32
C PRO A 213 -5.71 -6.30 -4.32
N PHE A 214 -5.78 -5.68 -5.49
CA PHE A 214 -4.76 -5.83 -6.54
C PHE A 214 -3.52 -5.01 -6.23
N VAL A 215 -3.68 -3.75 -5.88
CA VAL A 215 -2.58 -2.82 -5.56
C VAL A 215 -1.72 -3.38 -4.44
N TYR A 216 -2.33 -3.76 -3.32
CA TYR A 216 -1.57 -4.27 -2.18
C TYR A 216 -0.99 -5.65 -2.43
N ALA A 217 -1.63 -6.50 -3.24
CA ALA A 217 -1.06 -7.79 -3.64
C ALA A 217 0.19 -7.61 -4.52
N ILE A 218 0.17 -6.70 -5.49
CA ILE A 218 1.35 -6.40 -6.33
C ILE A 218 2.49 -5.86 -5.48
N LEU A 219 2.22 -4.89 -4.59
CA LEU A 219 3.23 -4.32 -3.71
C LEU A 219 3.82 -5.35 -2.72
N ALA A 220 3.01 -6.29 -2.24
CA ALA A 220 3.47 -7.37 -1.37
C ALA A 220 4.36 -8.37 -2.13
N VAL A 221 3.99 -8.75 -3.36
CA VAL A 221 4.83 -9.61 -4.21
C VAL A 221 6.16 -8.93 -4.52
N MET A 222 6.15 -7.65 -4.88
CA MET A 222 7.34 -6.85 -5.10
C MET A 222 8.25 -6.86 -3.86
N PHE A 223 7.70 -6.60 -2.67
CA PHE A 223 8.46 -6.61 -1.42
C PHE A 223 9.11 -7.97 -1.15
N LEU A 224 8.36 -9.08 -1.30
CA LEU A 224 8.86 -10.42 -1.06
C LEU A 224 9.96 -10.82 -2.06
N ASP A 225 9.85 -10.41 -3.34
CA ASP A 225 10.87 -10.64 -4.35
C ASP A 225 12.17 -9.88 -4.02
N LEU A 226 12.06 -8.62 -3.60
CA LEU A 226 13.23 -7.83 -3.18
C LEU A 226 13.90 -8.40 -1.93
N GLN A 227 13.11 -8.88 -0.96
CA GLN A 227 13.64 -9.49 0.26
C GLN A 227 14.35 -10.82 -0.03
N ALA A 228 13.77 -11.67 -0.89
CA ALA A 228 14.38 -12.94 -1.29
C ALA A 228 15.71 -12.72 -1.99
N LYS A 229 15.78 -11.80 -2.98
CA LYS A 229 16.99 -11.46 -3.69
C LYS A 229 18.10 -10.92 -2.79
N ASN A 230 17.74 -10.09 -1.82
CA ASN A 230 18.74 -9.54 -0.89
C ASN A 230 19.33 -10.61 0.04
N LYS A 231 18.58 -11.66 0.38
CA LYS A 231 19.08 -12.81 1.14
C LYS A 231 20.09 -13.63 0.33
N GLU A 232 19.82 -13.85 -0.96
CA GLU A 232 20.73 -14.58 -1.86
C GLU A 232 22.05 -13.83 -2.11
N SER A 233 22.00 -12.49 -2.18
CA SER A 233 23.20 -11.67 -2.41
C SER A 233 24.06 -11.44 -1.16
N GLY A 234 23.57 -11.74 0.03
CA GLY A 234 24.25 -11.58 1.32
C GLY A 234 24.81 -12.89 1.89
N SER A 235 24.56 -14.02 1.24
CA SER A 235 25.15 -15.34 1.54
C SER A 235 26.37 -15.58 0.63
#